data_f55ab50ee52aefb463ab3dec49926d18
#
_entry.id   f55ab50ee52aefb463ab3dec49926d18
#
_cell.length_a   1.000
_cell.length_b   1.000
_cell.length_c   1.000
_cell.angle_alpha   90.00
_cell.angle_beta   90.00
_cell.angle_gamma   90.00
#
_symmetry.space_group_name_H-M   'P 1'
#
loop_
_entity.id
_entity.type
_entity.pdbx_description
1 polymer ?
#
loop_
_entity_poly.entity_id
_entity_poly.type
_entity_poly.pdbx_seq_one_letter_code
_entity_poly.pdbx_strand_id
1 'polypeptide(L)'
;MPVSDDQKLAMWREVLQLCRVRPGQNVAVLTGESSLAANIDMAIRASAALGARVCRVDVPPGDASGAFGQRADVGITPLTGHRLIVEMLKQADMVLDLMGLLHSPEQLEILAAGVRMLLVVEPPDMLVRMMPSPDDKRRVQAAQKRLKAAKAMTVMSKAGTDLTMPLGQFPTLAQWGYSDEPGHWDHWPSSFVATWPNEGASSGRLIIDAGDILLPFKFYVQSKIELDIRDGTITRIDGGFDAKYLRKHLESYNDPAAFGIAHVGWGLHPKAAWGALGLRDKVQSYGMDARSFAGNFLFSTGPNAEAGGSNHSPCHVDIPMADCSVSLDGEPMTVDGVLVAAEQRVLM
;
A
#
# COMPACT_ATOMS: atom_id res chain seq x y z
N MET A 1 -6.90 -1.98 -26.97
CA MET A 1 -6.10 -3.08 -27.56
C MET A 1 -5.22 -3.65 -26.46
N PRO A 2 -5.01 -4.96 -26.38
CA PRO A 2 -4.07 -5.52 -25.42
C PRO A 2 -2.65 -4.98 -25.71
N VAL A 3 -1.92 -4.68 -24.65
CA VAL A 3 -0.53 -4.19 -24.75
C VAL A 3 0.35 -5.33 -25.25
N SER A 4 1.19 -5.09 -26.27
CA SER A 4 2.09 -6.10 -26.80
C SER A 4 3.21 -6.46 -25.79
N ASP A 5 3.83 -7.64 -25.95
CA ASP A 5 4.91 -8.05 -25.06
C ASP A 5 6.14 -7.14 -25.19
N ASP A 6 6.41 -6.60 -26.38
CA ASP A 6 7.49 -5.63 -26.57
C ASP A 6 7.22 -4.31 -25.82
N GLN A 7 5.98 -3.86 -25.81
CA GLN A 7 5.59 -2.67 -25.01
C GLN A 7 5.72 -2.93 -23.52
N LYS A 8 5.26 -4.10 -23.03
CA LYS A 8 5.44 -4.49 -21.63
C LYS A 8 6.92 -4.54 -21.24
N LEU A 9 7.75 -5.17 -22.08
CA LEU A 9 9.18 -5.26 -21.84
C LEU A 9 9.85 -3.88 -21.79
N ALA A 10 9.49 -2.98 -22.71
CA ALA A 10 10.00 -1.61 -22.73
C ALA A 10 9.65 -0.88 -21.42
N MET A 11 8.43 -1.02 -20.95
CA MET A 11 7.96 -0.40 -19.70
C MET A 11 8.67 -0.96 -18.46
N TRP A 12 8.81 -2.29 -18.37
CA TRP A 12 9.55 -2.90 -17.28
C TRP A 12 11.00 -2.41 -17.25
N ARG A 13 11.65 -2.27 -18.42
CA ARG A 13 13.00 -1.69 -18.51
C ARG A 13 13.04 -0.25 -18.01
N GLU A 14 12.06 0.57 -18.39
CA GLU A 14 11.95 1.96 -17.92
C GLU A 14 11.82 2.03 -16.39
N VAL A 15 10.94 1.24 -15.78
CA VAL A 15 10.80 1.20 -14.32
C VAL A 15 12.08 0.69 -13.63
N LEU A 16 12.73 -0.33 -14.18
CA LEU A 16 13.99 -0.81 -13.61
C LEU A 16 15.14 0.20 -13.77
N GLN A 17 15.13 1.03 -14.82
CA GLN A 17 16.03 2.17 -14.96
C GLN A 17 15.76 3.26 -13.92
N LEU A 18 14.49 3.56 -13.63
CA LEU A 18 14.10 4.43 -12.50
C LEU A 18 14.60 3.83 -11.17
N CYS A 19 14.53 2.51 -10.99
CA CYS A 19 15.11 1.81 -9.85
C CYS A 19 16.64 1.79 -9.87
N ARG A 20 17.30 2.42 -10.84
CA ARG A 20 18.77 2.45 -10.99
C ARG A 20 19.41 1.08 -11.15
N VAL A 21 18.72 0.12 -11.77
CA VAL A 21 19.33 -1.14 -12.15
C VAL A 21 20.37 -0.92 -13.25
N ARG A 22 21.59 -1.46 -13.05
CA ARG A 22 22.74 -1.24 -13.92
C ARG A 22 23.40 -2.58 -14.31
N PRO A 23 24.17 -2.61 -15.42
CA PRO A 23 24.93 -3.79 -15.80
C PRO A 23 25.80 -4.32 -14.65
N GLY A 24 25.82 -5.63 -14.48
CA GLY A 24 26.59 -6.35 -13.46
C GLY A 24 25.99 -6.38 -12.07
N GLN A 25 24.91 -5.65 -11.79
CA GLN A 25 24.20 -5.75 -10.51
C GLN A 25 23.46 -7.09 -10.38
N ASN A 26 23.33 -7.57 -9.14
CA ASN A 26 22.59 -8.77 -8.80
C ASN A 26 21.12 -8.42 -8.57
N VAL A 27 20.23 -8.94 -9.40
CA VAL A 27 18.77 -8.77 -9.28
C VAL A 27 18.15 -10.11 -8.93
N ALA A 28 17.51 -10.19 -7.76
CA ALA A 28 16.73 -11.35 -7.36
C ALA A 28 15.26 -11.15 -7.69
N VAL A 29 14.68 -12.08 -8.46
CA VAL A 29 13.23 -12.12 -8.73
C VAL A 29 12.62 -13.13 -7.78
N LEU A 30 11.95 -12.62 -6.74
CA LEU A 30 11.34 -13.41 -5.68
C LEU A 30 9.91 -13.76 -6.06
N THR A 31 9.60 -15.05 -6.10
CA THR A 31 8.32 -15.59 -6.57
C THR A 31 7.72 -16.58 -5.59
N GLY A 32 6.40 -16.68 -5.57
CA GLY A 32 5.61 -17.61 -4.79
C GLY A 32 4.36 -18.05 -5.54
N GLU A 33 3.46 -18.76 -4.88
CA GLU A 33 2.25 -19.33 -5.49
C GLU A 33 1.35 -18.29 -6.17
N SER A 34 1.25 -17.09 -5.58
CA SER A 34 0.39 -16.00 -6.10
C SER A 34 1.03 -15.16 -7.20
N SER A 35 2.30 -15.41 -7.54
CA SER A 35 3.03 -14.61 -8.51
C SER A 35 2.49 -14.76 -9.92
N LEU A 36 2.20 -13.64 -10.58
CA LEU A 36 1.67 -13.64 -11.95
C LEU A 36 2.78 -14.02 -12.96
N ALA A 37 2.57 -15.08 -13.72
CA ALA A 37 3.55 -15.60 -14.70
C ALA A 37 4.01 -14.52 -15.70
N ALA A 38 3.10 -13.63 -16.14
CA ALA A 38 3.45 -12.51 -17.02
C ALA A 38 4.42 -11.53 -16.37
N ASN A 39 4.30 -11.25 -15.07
CA ASN A 39 5.21 -10.38 -14.36
C ASN A 39 6.58 -11.04 -14.14
N ILE A 40 6.60 -12.35 -13.87
CA ILE A 40 7.85 -13.12 -13.73
C ILE A 40 8.68 -13.05 -15.01
N ASP A 41 8.07 -13.34 -16.16
CA ASP A 41 8.76 -13.29 -17.47
C ASP A 41 9.32 -11.89 -17.76
N MET A 42 8.51 -10.85 -17.57
CA MET A 42 8.93 -9.47 -17.81
C MET A 42 10.05 -9.02 -16.86
N ALA A 43 9.97 -9.37 -15.57
CA ALA A 43 10.98 -9.03 -14.57
C ALA A 43 12.35 -9.61 -14.94
N ILE A 44 12.39 -10.89 -15.33
CA ILE A 44 13.62 -11.59 -15.74
C ILE A 44 14.18 -10.98 -17.03
N ARG A 45 13.36 -10.86 -18.08
CA ARG A 45 13.78 -10.36 -19.38
C ARG A 45 14.25 -8.89 -19.34
N ALA A 46 13.53 -8.04 -18.62
CA ALA A 46 13.88 -6.62 -18.48
C ALA A 46 15.19 -6.45 -17.70
N SER A 47 15.36 -7.16 -16.60
CA SER A 47 16.60 -7.12 -15.81
C SER A 47 17.82 -7.61 -16.62
N ALA A 48 17.68 -8.73 -17.34
CA ALA A 48 18.71 -9.25 -18.22
C ALA A 48 19.04 -8.27 -19.37
N ALA A 49 18.02 -7.63 -19.97
CA ALA A 49 18.21 -6.65 -21.03
C ALA A 49 18.95 -5.38 -20.56
N LEU A 50 18.93 -5.08 -19.25
CA LEU A 50 19.73 -4.02 -18.63
C LEU A 50 21.16 -4.50 -18.24
N GLY A 51 21.52 -5.73 -18.55
CA GLY A 51 22.83 -6.31 -18.24
C GLY A 51 23.01 -6.74 -16.78
N ALA A 52 21.93 -6.87 -16.01
CA ALA A 52 21.99 -7.37 -14.66
C ALA A 52 22.22 -8.89 -14.61
N ARG A 53 22.81 -9.37 -13.52
CA ARG A 53 22.88 -10.80 -13.17
C ARG A 53 21.59 -11.16 -12.47
N VAL A 54 20.74 -11.93 -13.13
CA VAL A 54 19.39 -12.25 -12.63
C VAL A 54 19.36 -13.64 -12.03
N CYS A 55 18.83 -13.77 -10.83
CA CYS A 55 18.44 -15.05 -10.26
C CYS A 55 16.95 -15.04 -9.91
N ARG A 56 16.27 -16.16 -10.15
CA ARG A 56 14.91 -16.39 -9.69
C ARG A 56 14.94 -17.23 -8.43
N VAL A 57 14.13 -16.83 -7.44
CA VAL A 57 13.98 -17.51 -6.16
C VAL A 57 12.52 -17.87 -5.98
N ASP A 58 12.21 -19.14 -6.13
CA ASP A 58 10.86 -19.65 -5.90
C ASP A 58 10.72 -20.08 -4.43
N VAL A 59 9.77 -19.49 -3.73
CA VAL A 59 9.45 -19.82 -2.34
C VAL A 59 8.19 -20.68 -2.34
N PRO A 60 8.24 -21.91 -1.82
CA PRO A 60 7.06 -22.76 -1.72
C PRO A 60 6.04 -22.15 -0.75
N PRO A 61 4.75 -22.51 -0.86
CA PRO A 61 3.76 -22.12 0.13
C PRO A 61 4.22 -22.55 1.53
N GLY A 62 4.23 -21.61 2.47
CA GLY A 62 4.51 -21.92 3.88
C GLY A 62 3.25 -22.37 4.60
N ASP A 63 3.41 -22.88 5.83
CA ASP A 63 2.29 -23.21 6.72
C ASP A 63 1.46 -21.97 7.10
N ALA A 64 2.06 -20.81 7.02
CA ALA A 64 1.38 -19.52 7.13
C ALA A 64 0.70 -19.17 5.79
N SER A 65 -0.36 -19.87 5.46
CA SER A 65 -1.21 -19.58 4.31
C SER A 65 -2.11 -18.35 4.54
N GLY A 66 -1.54 -17.27 5.01
CA GLY A 66 -2.06 -15.93 4.82
C GLY A 66 -1.88 -15.54 3.36
N ALA A 67 -2.32 -16.44 2.44
CA ALA A 67 -2.30 -16.15 1.03
C ALA A 67 -3.02 -14.83 0.79
N PHE A 68 -2.40 -13.93 0.08
CA PHE A 68 -2.98 -12.76 -0.53
C PHE A 68 -4.45 -13.06 -0.91
N GLY A 69 -5.39 -12.55 -0.14
CA GLY A 69 -6.80 -12.57 -0.49
C GLY A 69 -7.75 -13.38 0.39
N GLN A 70 -7.29 -14.15 1.37
CA GLN A 70 -8.22 -14.88 2.25
C GLN A 70 -8.27 -14.34 3.70
N ARG A 71 -7.19 -13.71 4.18
CA ARG A 71 -7.15 -12.98 5.45
C ARG A 71 -6.41 -11.66 5.27
N ALA A 72 -6.71 -10.70 6.11
CA ALA A 72 -6.01 -9.42 6.17
C ALA A 72 -4.73 -9.48 7.02
N ASP A 73 -4.08 -10.65 7.08
CA ASP A 73 -2.92 -10.85 7.94
C ASP A 73 -1.68 -10.16 7.35
N VAL A 74 -0.94 -9.45 8.19
CA VAL A 74 0.35 -8.82 7.85
C VAL A 74 1.47 -9.37 8.73
N GLY A 75 2.70 -9.26 8.26
CA GLY A 75 3.89 -9.64 9.02
C GLY A 75 4.31 -11.10 8.92
N ILE A 76 3.46 -12.01 8.45
CA ILE A 76 3.78 -13.42 8.25
C ILE A 76 3.73 -13.71 6.74
N THR A 77 4.82 -14.25 6.19
CA THR A 77 4.94 -14.54 4.76
C THR A 77 5.49 -15.94 4.53
N PRO A 78 5.42 -16.48 3.31
CA PRO A 78 6.08 -17.76 2.99
C PRO A 78 7.59 -17.75 3.24
N LEU A 79 8.21 -16.57 3.37
CA LEU A 79 9.64 -16.44 3.67
C LEU A 79 9.96 -16.63 5.16
N THR A 80 8.94 -16.62 6.04
CA THR A 80 9.10 -16.76 7.48
C THR A 80 9.80 -18.08 7.82
N GLY A 81 10.92 -17.98 8.53
CA GLY A 81 11.77 -19.12 8.89
C GLY A 81 12.79 -19.56 7.82
N HIS A 82 12.74 -19.03 6.58
CA HIS A 82 13.67 -19.38 5.51
C HIS A 82 14.97 -18.56 5.55
N ARG A 83 15.75 -18.72 6.64
CA ARG A 83 16.99 -17.94 6.87
C ARG A 83 17.97 -17.94 5.69
N LEU A 84 18.15 -19.09 5.02
CA LEU A 84 19.06 -19.19 3.88
C LEU A 84 18.65 -18.23 2.74
N ILE A 85 17.36 -18.15 2.44
CA ILE A 85 16.85 -17.26 1.39
C ILE A 85 17.03 -15.80 1.81
N VAL A 86 16.71 -15.46 3.05
CA VAL A 86 16.88 -14.09 3.56
C VAL A 86 18.34 -13.64 3.45
N GLU A 87 19.30 -14.49 3.90
CA GLU A 87 20.73 -14.15 3.81
C GLU A 87 21.20 -14.01 2.36
N MET A 88 20.68 -14.80 1.43
CA MET A 88 20.97 -14.66 0.02
C MET A 88 20.40 -13.36 -0.56
N LEU A 89 19.14 -13.00 -0.22
CA LEU A 89 18.49 -11.76 -0.69
C LEU A 89 19.20 -10.50 -0.17
N LYS A 90 19.80 -10.55 1.01
CA LYS A 90 20.61 -9.45 1.56
C LYS A 90 21.89 -9.17 0.75
N GLN A 91 22.31 -10.08 -0.15
CA GLN A 91 23.46 -9.89 -1.05
C GLN A 91 23.06 -9.33 -2.42
N ALA A 92 21.75 -9.15 -2.68
CA ALA A 92 21.28 -8.57 -3.92
C ALA A 92 21.40 -7.04 -3.91
N ASP A 93 21.58 -6.45 -5.08
CA ASP A 93 21.45 -4.99 -5.26
C ASP A 93 19.98 -4.56 -5.35
N MET A 94 19.13 -5.47 -5.84
CA MET A 94 17.71 -5.25 -6.04
C MET A 94 16.93 -6.55 -5.85
N VAL A 95 15.82 -6.51 -5.15
CA VAL A 95 14.81 -7.58 -5.08
C VAL A 95 13.54 -7.11 -5.78
N LEU A 96 13.11 -7.86 -6.79
CA LEU A 96 11.78 -7.72 -7.39
C LEU A 96 10.86 -8.70 -6.67
N ASP A 97 10.05 -8.19 -5.78
CA ASP A 97 9.11 -8.97 -4.98
C ASP A 97 7.81 -9.17 -5.77
N LEU A 98 7.59 -10.39 -6.26
CA LEU A 98 6.37 -10.76 -6.99
C LEU A 98 5.42 -11.62 -6.15
N MET A 99 5.72 -11.80 -4.86
CA MET A 99 4.92 -12.63 -3.94
C MET A 99 4.27 -11.85 -2.80
N GLY A 100 4.72 -10.63 -2.50
CA GLY A 100 4.10 -9.76 -1.52
C GLY A 100 4.65 -9.87 -0.10
N LEU A 101 5.90 -9.52 0.08
CA LEU A 101 6.48 -9.33 1.41
C LEU A 101 6.02 -7.99 1.99
N LEU A 102 4.96 -7.98 2.78
CA LEU A 102 4.44 -6.78 3.39
C LEU A 102 4.80 -6.73 4.87
N HIS A 103 5.66 -5.75 5.22
CA HIS A 103 6.01 -5.41 6.60
C HIS A 103 6.42 -6.63 7.44
N SER A 104 6.95 -7.69 6.80
CA SER A 104 7.47 -8.86 7.51
C SER A 104 8.84 -8.55 8.11
N PRO A 105 9.22 -9.23 9.21
CA PRO A 105 10.57 -9.12 9.77
C PRO A 105 11.67 -9.38 8.75
N GLU A 106 11.45 -10.35 7.85
CA GLU A 106 12.38 -10.72 6.79
C GLU A 106 12.56 -9.58 5.76
N GLN A 107 11.46 -8.91 5.38
CA GLN A 107 11.53 -7.73 4.50
C GLN A 107 12.33 -6.61 5.14
N LEU A 108 12.05 -6.30 6.40
CA LEU A 108 12.76 -5.24 7.15
C LEU A 108 14.26 -5.55 7.28
N GLU A 109 14.62 -6.82 7.50
CA GLU A 109 16.01 -7.25 7.57
C GLU A 109 16.74 -7.10 6.22
N ILE A 110 16.10 -7.44 5.10
CA ILE A 110 16.64 -7.27 3.76
C ILE A 110 16.85 -5.78 3.44
N LEU A 111 15.86 -4.94 3.76
CA LEU A 111 15.96 -3.49 3.57
C LEU A 111 17.07 -2.86 4.43
N ALA A 112 17.23 -3.31 5.68
CA ALA A 112 18.28 -2.86 6.58
C ALA A 112 19.71 -3.18 6.07
N ALA A 113 19.86 -4.20 5.21
CA ALA A 113 21.10 -4.50 4.50
C ALA A 113 21.38 -3.54 3.33
N GLY A 114 20.50 -2.57 3.05
CA GLY A 114 20.65 -1.60 1.98
C GLY A 114 20.09 -2.07 0.62
N VAL A 115 19.43 -3.22 0.58
CA VAL A 115 18.82 -3.76 -0.65
C VAL A 115 17.62 -2.91 -1.06
N ARG A 116 17.52 -2.57 -2.33
CA ARG A 116 16.32 -1.95 -2.89
C ARG A 116 15.28 -3.02 -3.18
N MET A 117 14.03 -2.77 -2.80
CA MET A 117 12.95 -3.73 -3.06
C MET A 117 11.80 -3.07 -3.81
N LEU A 118 11.30 -3.73 -4.84
CA LEU A 118 10.11 -3.30 -5.59
C LEU A 118 9.09 -4.42 -5.61
N LEU A 119 7.95 -4.18 -4.97
CA LEU A 119 6.79 -5.06 -5.01
C LEU A 119 6.04 -4.87 -6.33
N VAL A 120 5.78 -5.95 -7.08
CA VAL A 120 5.04 -5.91 -8.35
C VAL A 120 4.07 -7.08 -8.43
N VAL A 121 2.87 -6.91 -7.89
CA VAL A 121 1.85 -7.96 -7.78
C VAL A 121 0.56 -7.65 -8.54
N GLU A 122 0.46 -6.46 -9.11
CA GLU A 122 -0.72 -6.06 -9.89
C GLU A 122 -0.67 -6.59 -11.33
N PRO A 123 -1.83 -6.77 -11.99
CA PRO A 123 -1.88 -7.28 -13.35
C PRO A 123 -1.26 -6.32 -14.38
N PRO A 124 -0.72 -6.86 -15.49
CA PRO A 124 0.06 -6.08 -16.47
C PRO A 124 -0.63 -4.84 -17.04
N ASP A 125 -1.94 -4.88 -17.24
CA ASP A 125 -2.69 -3.72 -17.77
C ASP A 125 -2.77 -2.56 -16.77
N MET A 126 -2.78 -2.86 -15.48
CA MET A 126 -2.70 -1.85 -14.42
C MET A 126 -1.29 -1.27 -14.33
N LEU A 127 -0.26 -2.11 -14.42
CA LEU A 127 1.13 -1.66 -14.48
C LEU A 127 1.36 -0.68 -15.64
N VAL A 128 0.79 -0.99 -16.82
CA VAL A 128 0.83 -0.12 -18.00
C VAL A 128 0.19 1.24 -17.75
N ARG A 129 -1.02 1.24 -17.19
CA ARG A 129 -1.77 2.48 -16.97
C ARG A 129 -1.14 3.36 -15.92
N MET A 130 -0.62 2.75 -14.87
CA MET A 130 -0.04 3.45 -13.73
C MET A 130 1.50 3.39 -13.74
N MET A 131 2.11 3.65 -14.91
CA MET A 131 3.56 3.81 -15.02
C MET A 131 4.05 4.94 -14.12
N PRO A 132 5.05 4.69 -13.26
CA PRO A 132 5.62 5.73 -12.41
C PRO A 132 6.51 6.69 -13.20
N SER A 133 6.69 7.88 -12.66
CA SER A 133 7.54 8.93 -13.23
C SER A 133 8.30 9.69 -12.14
N PRO A 134 9.35 10.45 -12.49
CA PRO A 134 10.00 11.37 -11.55
C PRO A 134 9.05 12.43 -10.97
N ASP A 135 7.99 12.80 -11.68
CA ASP A 135 6.96 13.72 -11.16
C ASP A 135 6.13 13.07 -10.05
N ASP A 136 5.87 11.76 -10.12
CA ASP A 136 5.21 11.04 -9.01
C ASP A 136 6.06 11.11 -7.74
N LYS A 137 7.37 10.86 -7.83
CA LYS A 137 8.29 11.01 -6.69
C LYS A 137 8.27 12.43 -6.13
N ARG A 138 8.35 13.46 -6.99
CA ARG A 138 8.29 14.87 -6.58
C ARG A 138 7.03 15.18 -5.78
N ARG A 139 5.85 14.77 -6.27
CA ARG A 139 4.55 15.01 -5.63
C ARG A 139 4.42 14.28 -4.30
N VAL A 140 4.81 13.02 -4.28
CA VAL A 140 4.79 12.19 -3.06
C VAL A 140 5.75 12.74 -2.01
N GLN A 141 6.97 13.13 -2.38
CA GLN A 141 7.92 13.73 -1.45
C GLN A 141 7.45 15.09 -0.91
N ALA A 142 6.76 15.89 -1.73
CA ALA A 142 6.15 17.14 -1.27
C ALA A 142 5.04 16.87 -0.24
N ALA A 143 4.18 15.88 -0.49
CA ALA A 143 3.14 15.44 0.45
C ALA A 143 3.75 14.86 1.73
N GLN A 144 4.78 14.02 1.62
CA GLN A 144 5.50 13.46 2.77
C GLN A 144 6.11 14.54 3.66
N LYS A 145 6.69 15.57 3.06
CA LYS A 145 7.26 16.70 3.80
C LYS A 145 6.21 17.42 4.65
N ARG A 146 5.00 17.63 4.08
CA ARG A 146 3.86 18.20 4.82
C ARG A 146 3.42 17.28 5.95
N LEU A 147 3.23 16.00 5.65
CA LEU A 147 2.77 15.01 6.61
C LEU A 147 3.75 14.84 7.78
N LYS A 148 5.05 14.81 7.50
CA LYS A 148 6.10 14.70 8.51
C LYS A 148 6.18 15.90 9.46
N ALA A 149 5.81 17.09 8.98
CA ALA A 149 5.84 18.31 9.79
C ALA A 149 4.56 18.49 10.63
N ALA A 150 3.47 17.84 10.25
CA ALA A 150 2.16 18.01 10.86
C ALA A 150 2.08 17.47 12.29
N LYS A 151 1.26 18.11 13.13
CA LYS A 151 0.93 17.69 14.49
C LYS A 151 -0.43 17.02 14.57
N ALA A 152 -1.32 17.31 13.63
CA ALA A 152 -2.65 16.71 13.57
C ALA A 152 -3.12 16.58 12.13
N MET A 153 -3.86 15.50 11.86
CA MET A 153 -4.67 15.33 10.68
C MET A 153 -6.13 15.39 11.08
N THR A 154 -6.92 16.19 10.35
CA THR A 154 -8.37 16.21 10.48
C THR A 154 -9.00 15.76 9.17
N VAL A 155 -10.04 14.93 9.28
CA VAL A 155 -10.77 14.40 8.12
C VAL A 155 -12.24 14.69 8.28
N MET A 156 -12.82 15.27 7.25
CA MET A 156 -14.26 15.57 7.19
C MET A 156 -14.84 15.04 5.88
N SER A 157 -16.13 14.71 5.87
CA SER A 157 -16.87 14.41 4.64
C SER A 157 -18.32 14.88 4.74
N LYS A 158 -18.96 15.05 3.57
CA LYS A 158 -20.40 15.35 3.50
C LYS A 158 -21.28 14.23 4.06
N ALA A 159 -20.76 12.99 4.08
CA ALA A 159 -21.43 11.84 4.66
C ALA A 159 -21.50 11.89 6.19
N GLY A 160 -20.70 12.77 6.83
CA GLY A 160 -20.69 13.00 8.27
C GLY A 160 -19.42 12.53 9.01
N THR A 161 -18.34 12.26 8.29
CA THR A 161 -17.02 12.06 8.92
C THR A 161 -16.58 13.34 9.61
N ASP A 162 -16.11 13.21 10.84
CA ASP A 162 -15.45 14.24 11.65
C ASP A 162 -14.48 13.53 12.59
N LEU A 163 -13.22 13.40 12.13
CA LEU A 163 -12.18 12.62 12.79
C LEU A 163 -10.92 13.46 12.96
N THR A 164 -10.39 13.49 14.18
CA THR A 164 -9.13 14.17 14.51
C THR A 164 -8.10 13.14 14.98
N MET A 165 -6.91 13.21 14.41
CA MET A 165 -5.81 12.28 14.64
C MET A 165 -4.53 13.06 14.93
N PRO A 166 -4.07 13.14 16.19
CA PRO A 166 -2.74 13.68 16.53
C PRO A 166 -1.64 12.84 15.87
N LEU A 167 -0.59 13.52 15.39
CA LEU A 167 0.53 12.94 14.64
C LEU A 167 1.88 13.27 15.29
N GLY A 168 2.94 12.63 14.79
CA GLY A 168 4.33 12.94 15.13
C GLY A 168 5.03 11.90 16.00
N GLN A 169 4.32 10.89 16.49
CA GLN A 169 4.92 9.76 17.20
C GLN A 169 5.64 8.80 16.25
N PHE A 170 5.12 8.62 15.05
CA PHE A 170 5.56 7.59 14.09
C PHE A 170 6.15 8.18 12.81
N PRO A 171 6.94 7.39 12.06
CA PRO A 171 7.46 7.80 10.77
C PRO A 171 6.36 7.96 9.73
N THR A 172 6.72 8.57 8.60
CA THR A 172 5.87 8.64 7.42
C THR A 172 6.28 7.60 6.39
N LEU A 173 5.30 6.95 5.76
CA LEU A 173 5.47 6.10 4.59
C LEU A 173 5.20 6.93 3.33
N ALA A 174 6.05 6.77 2.31
CA ALA A 174 5.90 7.42 1.02
C ALA A 174 6.27 6.44 -0.09
N GLN A 175 5.36 6.24 -1.03
CA GLN A 175 5.56 5.36 -2.18
C GLN A 175 5.27 6.11 -3.47
N TRP A 176 6.14 5.95 -4.47
CA TRP A 176 6.06 6.64 -5.76
C TRP A 176 6.23 5.72 -6.98
N GLY A 177 6.21 4.40 -6.76
CA GLY A 177 6.17 3.41 -7.82
C GLY A 177 7.52 2.84 -8.26
N TYR A 178 8.64 3.26 -7.65
CA TYR A 178 9.97 2.67 -7.93
C TYR A 178 10.95 2.87 -6.77
N SER A 179 11.89 1.93 -6.61
CA SER A 179 12.86 1.94 -5.52
C SER A 179 14.26 2.33 -6.04
N ASP A 180 14.66 3.57 -5.82
CA ASP A 180 15.91 4.14 -6.33
C ASP A 180 16.94 4.51 -5.24
N GLU A 181 16.62 4.28 -3.98
CA GLU A 181 17.46 4.58 -2.81
C GLU A 181 17.81 3.28 -2.06
N PRO A 182 19.02 3.14 -1.52
CA PRO A 182 19.39 1.97 -0.71
C PRO A 182 18.44 1.77 0.48
N GLY A 183 18.01 0.53 0.70
CA GLY A 183 17.07 0.19 1.78
C GLY A 183 15.65 0.70 1.58
N HIS A 184 15.33 1.23 0.39
CA HIS A 184 13.99 1.70 0.06
C HIS A 184 13.13 0.55 -0.49
N TRP A 185 11.91 0.47 0.03
CA TRP A 185 10.85 -0.38 -0.48
C TRP A 185 9.77 0.46 -1.14
N ASP A 186 9.35 0.06 -2.31
CA ASP A 186 8.25 0.68 -3.03
C ASP A 186 7.36 -0.36 -3.70
N HIS A 187 6.22 0.04 -4.21
CA HIS A 187 5.26 -0.79 -4.90
C HIS A 187 4.95 -0.22 -6.28
N TRP A 188 5.13 -0.99 -7.35
CA TRP A 188 4.65 -0.61 -8.67
C TRP A 188 3.36 -1.39 -8.99
N PRO A 189 2.25 -0.67 -9.21
CA PRO A 189 2.08 0.79 -9.21
C PRO A 189 1.81 1.34 -7.81
N SER A 190 2.29 2.55 -7.54
CA SER A 190 1.97 3.28 -6.32
C SER A 190 2.11 4.79 -6.54
N SER A 191 1.42 5.58 -5.74
CA SER A 191 1.68 6.99 -5.47
C SER A 191 0.78 7.40 -4.31
N PHE A 192 1.30 7.33 -3.09
CA PHE A 192 0.58 7.77 -1.89
C PHE A 192 1.53 8.09 -0.74
N VAL A 193 0.99 8.77 0.27
CA VAL A 193 1.66 8.99 1.55
C VAL A 193 0.78 8.51 2.69
N ALA A 194 1.40 8.00 3.75
CA ALA A 194 0.72 7.60 4.96
C ALA A 194 1.58 7.83 6.20
N THR A 195 0.95 7.82 7.37
CA THR A 195 1.57 7.79 8.69
C THR A 195 0.65 7.08 9.66
N TRP A 196 1.15 6.73 10.83
CA TRP A 196 0.33 6.19 11.91
C TRP A 196 -0.01 7.31 12.89
N PRO A 197 -1.28 7.48 13.29
CA PRO A 197 -1.64 8.43 14.34
C PRO A 197 -0.98 8.07 15.67
N ASN A 198 -0.78 9.07 16.53
CA ASN A 198 -0.28 8.84 17.88
C ASN A 198 -1.18 7.85 18.62
N GLU A 199 -0.59 6.85 19.26
CA GLU A 199 -1.34 5.85 20.02
C GLU A 199 -2.23 6.48 21.08
N GLY A 200 -3.44 5.96 21.22
CA GLY A 200 -4.39 6.40 22.22
C GLY A 200 -4.93 7.83 22.05
N ALA A 201 -4.69 8.49 20.91
CA ALA A 201 -4.99 9.94 20.81
C ALA A 201 -6.06 10.32 19.77
N SER A 202 -6.42 9.39 18.88
CA SER A 202 -7.39 9.68 17.82
C SER A 202 -8.82 9.55 18.32
N SER A 203 -9.70 10.52 17.98
CA SER A 203 -11.10 10.48 18.39
C SER A 203 -12.00 11.19 17.37
N GLY A 204 -13.22 10.70 17.25
CA GLY A 204 -14.22 11.25 16.35
C GLY A 204 -15.10 10.18 15.72
N ARG A 205 -15.71 10.53 14.60
CA ARG A 205 -16.56 9.65 13.81
C ARG A 205 -16.02 9.51 12.42
N LEU A 206 -15.98 8.28 11.92
CA LEU A 206 -15.69 7.97 10.52
C LEU A 206 -16.93 7.38 9.86
N ILE A 207 -17.34 7.96 8.74
CA ILE A 207 -18.43 7.47 7.91
C ILE A 207 -17.86 6.93 6.61
N ILE A 208 -17.95 5.62 6.42
CA ILE A 208 -17.65 4.95 5.17
C ILE A 208 -18.94 4.94 4.37
N ASP A 209 -18.97 5.65 3.25
CA ASP A 209 -20.20 5.84 2.48
C ASP A 209 -20.30 4.83 1.32
N ALA A 210 -21.47 4.79 0.70
CA ALA A 210 -21.70 3.95 -0.46
C ALA A 210 -20.73 4.34 -1.61
N GLY A 211 -20.00 3.35 -2.14
CA GLY A 211 -18.98 3.57 -3.16
C GLY A 211 -17.55 3.61 -2.62
N ASP A 212 -17.35 3.76 -1.32
CA ASP A 212 -16.05 3.53 -0.68
C ASP A 212 -15.66 2.06 -0.74
N ILE A 213 -14.41 1.74 -0.45
CA ILE A 213 -13.88 0.39 -0.70
C ILE A 213 -13.41 -0.25 0.61
N LEU A 214 -13.71 -1.53 0.79
CA LEU A 214 -13.13 -2.37 1.84
C LEU A 214 -12.11 -3.34 1.25
N LEU A 215 -10.86 -3.19 1.64
CA LEU A 215 -9.78 -4.12 1.32
C LEU A 215 -9.38 -4.89 2.61
N PRO A 216 -9.16 -6.17 2.60
CA PRO A 216 -8.84 -7.06 1.46
C PRO A 216 -10.05 -7.65 0.72
N PHE A 217 -11.29 -7.38 1.13
CA PHE A 217 -12.48 -7.98 0.51
C PHE A 217 -12.67 -7.52 -0.93
N LYS A 218 -12.09 -6.39 -1.30
CA LYS A 218 -12.09 -5.83 -2.65
C LYS A 218 -13.51 -5.63 -3.19
N PHE A 219 -14.38 -5.02 -2.38
CA PHE A 219 -15.72 -4.64 -2.81
C PHE A 219 -16.03 -3.19 -2.43
N TYR A 220 -16.95 -2.60 -3.21
CA TYR A 220 -17.52 -1.30 -2.90
C TYR A 220 -18.60 -1.44 -1.86
N VAL A 221 -18.55 -0.60 -0.84
CA VAL A 221 -19.58 -0.47 0.19
C VAL A 221 -20.91 -0.10 -0.47
N GLN A 222 -21.96 -0.79 -0.14
CA GLN A 222 -23.33 -0.53 -0.64
C GLN A 222 -24.21 0.14 0.39
N SER A 223 -23.93 -0.10 1.68
CA SER A 223 -24.66 0.49 2.79
C SER A 223 -23.69 1.18 3.73
N LYS A 224 -24.01 2.41 4.09
CA LYS A 224 -23.25 3.26 5.01
C LYS A 224 -22.79 2.49 6.26
N ILE A 225 -21.52 2.69 6.64
CA ILE A 225 -20.92 2.18 7.87
C ILE A 225 -20.52 3.38 8.74
N GLU A 226 -20.95 3.39 9.98
CA GLU A 226 -20.60 4.42 10.98
C GLU A 226 -19.65 3.82 12.01
N LEU A 227 -18.48 4.44 12.16
CA LEU A 227 -17.48 4.07 13.16
C LEU A 227 -17.36 5.20 14.18
N ASP A 228 -17.60 4.90 15.47
CA ASP A 228 -17.19 5.80 16.55
C ASP A 228 -15.78 5.38 17.01
N ILE A 229 -14.88 6.35 17.07
CA ILE A 229 -13.48 6.17 17.41
C ILE A 229 -13.19 6.95 18.68
N ARG A 230 -12.58 6.30 19.67
CA ARG A 230 -12.12 6.90 20.92
C ARG A 230 -10.75 6.35 21.28
N ASP A 231 -9.85 7.23 21.65
CA ASP A 231 -8.51 6.87 22.09
C ASP A 231 -7.83 5.88 21.13
N GLY A 232 -7.89 6.16 19.81
CA GLY A 232 -7.27 5.36 18.75
C GLY A 232 -7.93 4.01 18.48
N THR A 233 -9.11 3.72 19.05
CA THR A 233 -9.81 2.44 18.92
C THR A 233 -11.24 2.64 18.41
N ILE A 234 -11.69 1.78 17.50
CA ILE A 234 -13.09 1.72 17.08
C ILE A 234 -13.90 1.10 18.21
N THR A 235 -14.78 1.91 18.81
CA THR A 235 -15.63 1.51 19.95
C THR A 235 -17.04 1.09 19.53
N ARG A 236 -17.48 1.50 18.33
CA ARG A 236 -18.80 1.16 17.78
C ARG A 236 -18.71 1.06 16.26
N ILE A 237 -19.40 0.08 15.71
CA ILE A 237 -19.58 -0.11 14.26
C ILE A 237 -21.08 -0.26 14.04
N ASP A 238 -21.72 0.68 13.37
CA ASP A 238 -23.14 0.68 13.07
C ASP A 238 -23.42 0.79 11.58
N GLY A 239 -24.60 0.35 11.16
CA GLY A 239 -25.09 0.41 9.79
C GLY A 239 -25.74 -0.89 9.32
N GLY A 240 -25.85 -1.05 8.01
CA GLY A 240 -26.47 -2.17 7.35
C GLY A 240 -25.65 -3.45 7.31
N PHE A 241 -25.76 -4.14 6.16
CA PHE A 241 -25.05 -5.41 5.93
C PHE A 241 -23.51 -5.23 6.00
N ASP A 242 -22.98 -4.20 5.35
CA ASP A 242 -21.53 -3.99 5.27
C ASP A 242 -20.91 -3.71 6.64
N ALA A 243 -21.61 -2.99 7.51
CA ALA A 243 -21.19 -2.77 8.90
C ALA A 243 -21.14 -4.07 9.71
N LYS A 244 -22.15 -4.94 9.54
CA LYS A 244 -22.17 -6.25 10.18
C LYS A 244 -21.03 -7.14 9.67
N TYR A 245 -20.73 -7.05 8.37
CA TYR A 245 -19.66 -7.82 7.74
C TYR A 245 -18.29 -7.39 8.27
N LEU A 246 -18.02 -6.08 8.27
CA LEU A 246 -16.76 -5.52 8.82
C LEU A 246 -16.59 -5.89 10.29
N ARG A 247 -17.63 -5.71 11.12
CA ARG A 247 -17.58 -6.06 12.54
C ARG A 247 -17.24 -7.53 12.75
N LYS A 248 -17.95 -8.46 12.08
CA LYS A 248 -17.69 -9.88 12.19
C LYS A 248 -16.29 -10.27 11.75
N HIS A 249 -15.76 -9.60 10.74
CA HIS A 249 -14.38 -9.83 10.31
C HIS A 249 -13.40 -9.45 11.42
N LEU A 250 -13.49 -8.23 11.97
CA LEU A 250 -12.62 -7.79 13.07
C LEU A 250 -12.76 -8.70 14.30
N GLU A 251 -14.00 -9.04 14.69
CA GLU A 251 -14.28 -9.97 15.81
C GLU A 251 -13.73 -11.38 15.59
N SER A 252 -13.61 -11.84 14.34
CA SER A 252 -13.14 -13.20 14.04
C SER A 252 -11.68 -13.45 14.41
N TYR A 253 -10.90 -12.40 14.63
CA TYR A 253 -9.53 -12.52 15.12
C TYR A 253 -9.43 -12.79 16.63
N ASN A 254 -10.53 -12.59 17.37
CA ASN A 254 -10.55 -12.69 18.85
C ASN A 254 -9.46 -11.84 19.52
N ASP A 255 -9.13 -10.72 18.91
CA ASP A 255 -8.09 -9.81 19.32
C ASP A 255 -8.63 -8.37 19.37
N PRO A 256 -8.75 -7.75 20.56
CA PRO A 256 -9.21 -6.37 20.67
C PRO A 256 -8.35 -5.36 19.87
N ALA A 257 -7.07 -5.66 19.65
CA ALA A 257 -6.17 -4.81 18.92
C ALA A 257 -6.51 -4.72 17.41
N ALA A 258 -7.32 -5.65 16.87
CA ALA A 258 -7.86 -5.57 15.50
C ALA A 258 -8.72 -4.31 15.26
N PHE A 259 -9.29 -3.72 16.32
CA PHE A 259 -10.09 -2.50 16.28
C PHE A 259 -9.25 -1.22 16.39
N GLY A 260 -7.93 -1.33 16.56
CA GLY A 260 -7.04 -0.18 16.57
C GLY A 260 -6.95 0.51 15.20
N ILE A 261 -6.71 1.83 15.19
CA ILE A 261 -6.37 2.54 13.96
C ILE A 261 -4.93 2.20 13.61
N ALA A 262 -4.70 1.85 12.34
CA ALA A 262 -3.36 1.68 11.78
C ALA A 262 -2.94 2.92 11.00
N HIS A 263 -2.43 2.78 9.77
CA HIS A 263 -1.99 3.93 9.00
C HIS A 263 -3.14 4.73 8.39
N VAL A 264 -2.90 6.03 8.19
CA VAL A 264 -3.80 6.97 7.52
C VAL A 264 -3.02 7.83 6.53
N GLY A 265 -3.66 8.23 5.44
CA GLY A 265 -2.98 9.02 4.42
C GLY A 265 -3.87 9.34 3.23
N TRP A 266 -3.25 9.63 2.07
CA TRP A 266 -3.98 9.88 0.84
C TRP A 266 -3.18 9.51 -0.40
N GLY A 267 -3.91 9.18 -1.49
CA GLY A 267 -3.36 8.84 -2.79
C GLY A 267 -3.07 10.07 -3.64
N LEU A 268 -2.13 9.88 -4.58
CA LEU A 268 -1.58 10.95 -5.41
C LEU A 268 -1.47 10.55 -6.90
N HIS A 269 -1.88 9.32 -7.28
CA HIS A 269 -1.68 8.81 -8.64
C HIS A 269 -2.78 9.31 -9.60
N PRO A 270 -2.44 10.15 -10.60
CA PRO A 270 -3.44 10.79 -11.47
C PRO A 270 -4.14 9.82 -12.43
N LYS A 271 -3.55 8.64 -12.65
CA LYS A 271 -4.10 7.61 -13.54
C LYS A 271 -4.72 6.44 -12.78
N ALA A 272 -4.77 6.47 -11.46
CA ALA A 272 -5.50 5.49 -10.69
C ALA A 272 -7.00 5.60 -10.99
N ALA A 273 -7.70 4.47 -11.05
CA ALA A 273 -9.10 4.43 -11.46
C ALA A 273 -9.96 3.83 -10.35
N TRP A 274 -10.82 4.64 -9.73
CA TRP A 274 -11.67 4.19 -8.62
C TRP A 274 -12.54 2.99 -9.00
N GLY A 275 -13.12 2.99 -10.20
CA GLY A 275 -13.97 1.91 -10.69
C GLY A 275 -13.26 0.62 -11.10
N ALA A 276 -11.93 0.56 -11.02
CA ALA A 276 -11.16 -0.57 -11.55
C ALA A 276 -11.47 -1.91 -10.87
N LEU A 277 -11.73 -1.91 -9.56
CA LEU A 277 -12.10 -3.12 -8.82
C LEU A 277 -13.40 -3.77 -9.31
N GLY A 278 -14.34 -3.00 -9.83
CA GLY A 278 -15.60 -3.51 -10.40
C GLY A 278 -15.44 -4.22 -11.73
N LEU A 279 -14.33 -3.96 -12.44
CA LEU A 279 -14.07 -4.43 -13.80
C LEU A 279 -13.05 -5.57 -13.88
N ARG A 280 -12.43 -5.96 -12.75
CA ARG A 280 -11.29 -6.88 -12.72
C ARG A 280 -11.58 -8.15 -11.94
N ASP A 281 -10.79 -9.18 -12.24
CA ASP A 281 -10.66 -10.32 -11.36
C ASP A 281 -10.02 -9.88 -10.03
N LYS A 282 -10.80 -9.94 -8.96
CA LYS A 282 -10.41 -9.52 -7.63
C LYS A 282 -9.25 -10.34 -7.06
N VAL A 283 -9.09 -11.59 -7.51
CA VAL A 283 -7.98 -12.46 -7.07
C VAL A 283 -6.64 -11.94 -7.59
N GLN A 284 -6.62 -11.37 -8.80
CA GLN A 284 -5.39 -10.91 -9.44
C GLN A 284 -4.99 -9.47 -9.07
N SER A 285 -5.86 -8.68 -8.44
CA SER A 285 -5.56 -7.30 -8.06
C SER A 285 -5.29 -7.18 -6.57
N TYR A 286 -4.25 -6.44 -6.20
CA TYR A 286 -3.96 -6.07 -4.82
C TYR A 286 -4.75 -4.84 -4.35
N GLY A 287 -5.31 -4.07 -5.29
CA GLY A 287 -6.14 -2.90 -5.01
C GLY A 287 -5.37 -1.58 -4.94
N MET A 288 -4.23 -1.49 -5.60
CA MET A 288 -3.42 -0.26 -5.60
C MET A 288 -4.08 0.91 -6.34
N ASP A 289 -5.02 0.63 -7.26
CA ASP A 289 -5.89 1.68 -7.81
C ASP A 289 -6.62 2.47 -6.72
N ALA A 290 -7.18 1.77 -5.75
CA ALA A 290 -7.93 2.39 -4.67
C ALA A 290 -7.01 3.10 -3.66
N ARG A 291 -5.88 2.47 -3.29
CA ARG A 291 -4.92 3.06 -2.34
C ARG A 291 -4.24 4.31 -2.90
N SER A 292 -3.91 4.30 -4.19
CA SER A 292 -3.18 5.39 -4.85
C SER A 292 -4.07 6.42 -5.52
N PHE A 293 -5.39 6.27 -5.48
CA PHE A 293 -6.33 7.19 -6.16
C PHE A 293 -6.14 8.62 -5.68
N ALA A 294 -5.86 9.53 -6.62
CA ALA A 294 -5.54 10.91 -6.31
C ALA A 294 -6.68 11.62 -5.58
N GLY A 295 -6.43 12.02 -4.34
CA GLY A 295 -7.39 12.75 -3.51
C GLY A 295 -8.24 11.87 -2.57
N ASN A 296 -8.12 10.54 -2.60
CA ASN A 296 -8.78 9.69 -1.62
C ASN A 296 -8.28 10.00 -0.20
N PHE A 297 -9.02 9.59 0.80
CA PHE A 297 -8.52 9.36 2.14
C PHE A 297 -8.33 7.87 2.34
N LEU A 298 -7.13 7.46 2.73
CA LEU A 298 -6.82 6.08 3.07
C LEU A 298 -6.84 5.95 4.59
N PHE A 299 -7.82 5.23 5.10
CA PHE A 299 -7.92 4.83 6.50
C PHE A 299 -7.62 3.35 6.63
N SER A 300 -7.02 2.92 7.72
CA SER A 300 -6.85 1.50 7.99
C SER A 300 -7.00 1.14 9.46
N THR A 301 -7.31 -0.14 9.71
CA THR A 301 -7.32 -0.74 11.05
C THR A 301 -6.22 -1.78 11.17
N GLY A 302 -5.80 -2.08 12.39
CA GLY A 302 -4.87 -3.16 12.68
C GLY A 302 -3.53 -2.69 13.23
N PRO A 303 -2.41 -3.34 12.83
CA PRO A 303 -1.12 -3.12 13.47
C PRO A 303 -0.52 -1.74 13.19
N ASN A 304 0.39 -1.37 14.09
CA ASN A 304 1.31 -0.24 13.93
C ASN A 304 2.75 -0.63 14.35
N ALA A 305 2.96 -1.92 14.64
CA ALA A 305 4.25 -2.44 15.08
C ALA A 305 5.35 -2.25 14.03
N GLU A 306 5.02 -2.27 12.74
CA GLU A 306 5.93 -1.98 11.63
C GLU A 306 6.48 -0.54 11.67
N ALA A 307 5.74 0.37 12.31
CA ALA A 307 6.17 1.75 12.56
C ALA A 307 6.83 1.95 13.93
N GLY A 308 6.93 0.90 14.73
CA GLY A 308 7.47 0.93 16.09
C GLY A 308 6.42 1.15 17.19
N GLY A 309 5.14 0.93 16.89
CA GLY A 309 4.02 0.99 17.84
C GLY A 309 3.80 -0.33 18.61
N SER A 310 2.80 -0.34 19.46
CA SER A 310 2.50 -1.43 20.38
C SER A 310 1.43 -2.42 19.87
N ASN A 311 0.74 -2.09 18.77
CA ASN A 311 -0.29 -2.95 18.21
C ASN A 311 0.32 -3.98 17.22
N HIS A 312 0.22 -5.27 17.58
CA HIS A 312 0.73 -6.40 16.82
C HIS A 312 -0.37 -7.28 16.22
N SER A 313 -1.60 -6.78 16.14
CA SER A 313 -2.71 -7.55 15.57
C SER A 313 -2.39 -7.98 14.14
N PRO A 314 -2.60 -9.25 13.77
CA PRO A 314 -2.44 -9.67 12.37
C PRO A 314 -3.56 -9.14 11.46
N CYS A 315 -4.68 -8.68 12.03
CA CYS A 315 -5.79 -8.13 11.27
C CYS A 315 -5.44 -6.77 10.70
N HIS A 316 -5.54 -6.61 9.38
CA HIS A 316 -5.35 -5.33 8.71
C HIS A 316 -6.40 -5.11 7.64
N VAL A 317 -7.13 -4.01 7.73
CA VAL A 317 -8.16 -3.63 6.76
C VAL A 317 -7.92 -2.22 6.27
N ASP A 318 -7.59 -2.07 5.00
CA ASP A 318 -7.55 -0.77 4.34
C ASP A 318 -8.94 -0.35 3.87
N ILE A 319 -9.26 0.91 4.07
CA ILE A 319 -10.55 1.51 3.71
C ILE A 319 -10.28 2.80 2.91
N PRO A 320 -10.04 2.70 1.61
CA PRO A 320 -9.99 3.87 0.74
C PRO A 320 -11.36 4.53 0.65
N MET A 321 -11.40 5.85 0.86
CA MET A 321 -12.61 6.68 0.86
C MET A 321 -12.47 7.82 -0.16
N ALA A 322 -13.46 7.98 -1.05
CA ALA A 322 -13.32 8.86 -2.21
C ALA A 322 -13.51 10.35 -1.90
N ASP A 323 -14.54 10.70 -1.12
CA ASP A 323 -15.07 12.06 -1.03
C ASP A 323 -14.76 12.76 0.31
N CYS A 324 -13.52 12.56 0.80
CA CYS A 324 -13.07 13.15 2.05
C CYS A 324 -12.26 14.44 1.84
N SER A 325 -12.39 15.35 2.79
CA SER A 325 -11.51 16.50 2.95
C SER A 325 -10.50 16.22 4.03
N VAL A 326 -9.22 16.23 3.69
CA VAL A 326 -8.08 15.98 4.58
C VAL A 326 -7.33 17.27 4.82
N SER A 327 -7.10 17.64 6.07
CA SER A 327 -6.32 18.82 6.44
C SER A 327 -5.21 18.44 7.42
N LEU A 328 -4.05 19.07 7.28
CA LEU A 328 -2.91 18.98 8.20
C LEU A 328 -2.75 20.32 8.94
N ASP A 329 -2.89 20.31 10.26
CA ASP A 329 -2.84 21.52 11.10
C ASP A 329 -3.74 22.66 10.58
N GLY A 330 -4.90 22.30 9.99
CA GLY A 330 -5.85 23.21 9.39
C GLY A 330 -5.59 23.59 7.93
N GLU A 331 -4.44 23.23 7.34
CA GLU A 331 -4.18 23.42 5.90
C GLU A 331 -4.76 22.26 5.09
N PRO A 332 -5.60 22.52 4.07
CA PRO A 332 -6.22 21.45 3.29
C PRO A 332 -5.23 20.80 2.31
N MET A 333 -5.18 19.47 2.33
CA MET A 333 -4.49 18.64 1.34
C MET A 333 -5.45 18.19 0.26
N THR A 334 -6.64 17.73 0.68
CA THR A 334 -7.76 17.41 -0.22
C THR A 334 -9.02 18.15 0.24
N VAL A 335 -9.91 18.46 -0.69
CA VAL A 335 -11.26 18.97 -0.44
C VAL A 335 -12.24 18.16 -1.26
N ASP A 336 -13.20 17.52 -0.61
CA ASP A 336 -14.20 16.66 -1.27
C ASP A 336 -13.54 15.68 -2.28
N GLY A 337 -12.47 15.00 -1.87
CA GLY A 337 -11.75 14.03 -2.70
C GLY A 337 -10.84 14.62 -3.78
N VAL A 338 -10.66 15.94 -3.82
CA VAL A 338 -9.82 16.61 -4.83
C VAL A 338 -8.55 17.16 -4.19
N LEU A 339 -7.38 16.83 -4.75
CA LEU A 339 -6.08 17.40 -4.32
C LEU A 339 -6.08 18.92 -4.52
N VAL A 340 -5.88 19.67 -3.44
CA VAL A 340 -5.85 21.15 -3.47
C VAL A 340 -4.45 21.73 -3.22
N ALA A 341 -3.57 21.03 -2.53
CA ALA A 341 -2.19 21.43 -2.33
C ALA A 341 -1.44 21.49 -3.68
N ALA A 342 -0.98 22.67 -4.07
CA ALA A 342 -0.48 22.93 -5.44
C ALA A 342 0.73 22.06 -5.78
N GLU A 343 1.65 21.83 -4.84
CA GLU A 343 2.86 21.04 -5.02
C GLU A 343 2.60 19.52 -5.18
N GLN A 344 1.38 19.07 -4.86
CA GLN A 344 0.95 17.68 -4.99
C GLN A 344 0.21 17.41 -6.30
N ARG A 345 -0.03 18.44 -7.11
CA ARG A 345 -0.68 18.31 -8.41
C ARG A 345 0.32 17.96 -9.50
N VAL A 346 -0.20 17.37 -10.57
CA VAL A 346 0.58 17.12 -11.79
C VAL A 346 1.03 18.45 -12.38
N LEU A 347 2.28 18.54 -12.79
CA LEU A 347 2.75 19.68 -13.57
C LEU A 347 2.09 19.62 -14.96
N MET A 348 1.38 20.69 -15.33
CA MET A 348 0.81 20.86 -16.68
C MET A 348 1.89 21.28 -17.67
#